data_9279d5056ef6a1ac947801061f9ca4c0
#
_entry.id   9279d5056ef6a1ac947801061f9ca4c0
#
_cell.length_a   1.000
_cell.length_b   1.000
_cell.length_c   1.000
_cell.angle_alpha   90.00
_cell.angle_beta   90.00
_cell.angle_gamma   90.00
#
_symmetry.space_group_name_H-M   'P 1'
#
loop_
_entity.id
_entity.type
_entity.pdbx_description
1 polymer ?
#
loop_
_entity_poly.entity_id
_entity_poly.type
_entity_poly.pdbx_seq_one_letter_code
_entity_poly.pdbx_strand_id
1 'polypeptide(L)'
;SIMVILAGVAIFLILKGLPAITANWETNHDLAGYQNKNWGSFWNYVAPLLWGSLWSSLIALVLGAPVAIGIALFISHYAPRKLAGPLAYVVDLLAAVPSIVFGLWGVIVMRPFLTPLAQFLNEYLGWIPLFRGPVSSTGSTMLAGGVVLAVMILPIITALTREIFLQTPRLNEEAALALGATRWEMIRLAVFPYARSGMISAILLGLGRALGETMAIALIISPSILFSFAVLTDGYNSQTIAGNIANNFPIATDMQRSALIGTGLMLFVVSLAVNMLARGIIGRSTNRTRKAPKIGKRA
;
A
#
# COMPACT_ATOMS: atom_id res chain seq x y z
N SER A 1 -26.14 -7.73 -0.77
CA SER A 1 -26.17 -6.25 -0.96
C SER A 1 -24.81 -5.71 -1.47
N ILE A 2 -23.67 -6.00 -0.80
CA ILE A 2 -22.33 -5.49 -1.19
C ILE A 2 -21.92 -5.96 -2.58
N MET A 3 -22.15 -7.23 -2.92
CA MET A 3 -21.84 -7.79 -4.25
C MET A 3 -22.58 -7.06 -5.38
N VAL A 4 -23.84 -6.65 -5.16
CA VAL A 4 -24.62 -5.90 -6.16
C VAL A 4 -24.02 -4.52 -6.40
N ILE A 5 -23.60 -3.84 -5.33
CA ILE A 5 -22.94 -2.53 -5.44
C ILE A 5 -21.62 -2.64 -6.19
N LEU A 6 -20.78 -3.64 -5.84
CA LEU A 6 -19.52 -3.87 -6.53
C LEU A 6 -19.72 -4.22 -8.01
N ALA A 7 -20.72 -5.06 -8.33
CA ALA A 7 -21.07 -5.36 -9.71
C ALA A 7 -21.54 -4.10 -10.45
N GLY A 8 -22.39 -3.28 -9.83
CA GLY A 8 -22.84 -2.00 -10.40
C GLY A 8 -21.69 -1.04 -10.71
N VAL A 9 -20.75 -0.91 -9.77
CA VAL A 9 -19.53 -0.08 -9.96
C VAL A 9 -18.68 -0.64 -11.09
N ALA A 10 -18.47 -1.97 -11.14
CA ALA A 10 -17.69 -2.60 -12.20
C ALA A 10 -18.33 -2.38 -13.58
N ILE A 11 -19.66 -2.56 -13.71
CA ILE A 11 -20.39 -2.30 -14.94
C ILE A 11 -20.28 -0.84 -15.36
N PHE A 12 -20.44 0.10 -14.43
CA PHE A 12 -20.28 1.53 -14.69
C PHE A 12 -18.88 1.85 -15.22
N LEU A 13 -17.83 1.34 -14.56
CA LEU A 13 -16.44 1.57 -14.98
C LEU A 13 -16.17 0.98 -16.37
N ILE A 14 -16.71 -0.19 -16.68
CA ILE A 14 -16.58 -0.82 -18.01
C ILE A 14 -17.29 0.04 -19.06
N LEU A 15 -18.55 0.38 -18.86
CA LEU A 15 -19.33 1.12 -19.85
C LEU A 15 -18.74 2.52 -20.14
N LYS A 16 -18.25 3.21 -19.10
CA LYS A 16 -17.69 4.56 -19.23
C LYS A 16 -16.22 4.58 -19.62
N GLY A 17 -15.45 3.54 -19.27
CA GLY A 17 -14.03 3.44 -19.63
C GLY A 17 -13.78 2.80 -21.00
N LEU A 18 -14.68 1.93 -21.48
CA LEU A 18 -14.52 1.21 -22.74
C LEU A 18 -14.26 2.10 -23.97
N PRO A 19 -14.94 3.25 -24.15
CA PRO A 19 -14.71 4.12 -25.30
C PRO A 19 -13.25 4.55 -25.45
N ALA A 20 -12.57 4.90 -24.36
CA ALA A 20 -11.16 5.31 -24.42
C ALA A 20 -10.19 4.12 -24.52
N ILE A 21 -10.56 2.94 -24.00
CA ILE A 21 -9.75 1.72 -24.10
C ILE A 21 -9.70 1.23 -25.55
N THR A 22 -10.80 1.35 -26.29
CA THR A 22 -10.93 0.90 -27.69
C THR A 22 -10.64 1.96 -28.72
N ALA A 23 -10.53 3.23 -28.32
CA ALA A 23 -10.25 4.35 -29.22
C ALA A 23 -8.84 4.25 -29.83
N ASN A 24 -8.71 4.81 -31.04
CA ASN A 24 -7.39 5.07 -31.60
C ASN A 24 -6.87 6.39 -31.02
N TRP A 25 -5.84 6.31 -30.20
CA TRP A 25 -5.25 7.47 -29.48
C TRP A 25 -4.46 8.41 -30.37
N GLU A 26 -4.01 7.95 -31.53
CA GLU A 26 -3.25 8.79 -32.48
C GLU A 26 -4.15 9.71 -33.29
N THR A 27 -5.34 9.21 -33.66
CA THR A 27 -6.28 9.95 -34.52
C THR A 27 -7.38 10.68 -33.74
N ASN A 28 -7.58 10.33 -32.47
CA ASN A 28 -8.60 10.97 -31.66
C ASN A 28 -8.14 12.34 -31.18
N HIS A 29 -8.86 13.39 -31.55
CA HIS A 29 -8.52 14.79 -31.30
C HIS A 29 -8.35 15.10 -29.78
N ASP A 30 -9.11 14.45 -28.91
CA ASP A 30 -9.08 14.66 -27.47
C ASP A 30 -7.97 13.90 -26.76
N LEU A 31 -7.48 12.78 -27.33
CA LEU A 31 -6.47 11.91 -26.76
C LEU A 31 -5.09 12.14 -27.36
N ALA A 32 -5.02 12.60 -28.61
CA ALA A 32 -3.77 12.97 -29.26
C ALA A 32 -3.08 14.12 -28.49
N GLY A 33 -1.87 13.86 -27.99
CA GLY A 33 -1.15 14.84 -27.17
C GLY A 33 -1.68 15.02 -25.75
N TYR A 34 -2.59 14.16 -25.27
CA TYR A 34 -3.11 14.22 -23.90
C TYR A 34 -1.96 14.23 -22.89
N GLN A 35 -1.98 15.21 -21.97
CA GLN A 35 -0.91 15.45 -21.01
C GLN A 35 0.48 15.66 -21.66
N ASN A 36 0.50 16.38 -22.78
CA ASN A 36 1.69 16.76 -23.55
C ASN A 36 2.53 15.56 -24.04
N LYS A 37 1.92 14.41 -24.26
CA LYS A 37 2.60 13.22 -24.74
C LYS A 37 1.72 12.43 -25.72
N ASN A 38 2.32 11.95 -26.81
CA ASN A 38 1.66 11.00 -27.69
C ASN A 38 1.80 9.59 -27.11
N TRP A 39 0.69 9.03 -26.64
CA TRP A 39 0.66 7.72 -25.98
C TRP A 39 0.51 6.56 -26.98
N GLY A 40 0.01 6.82 -28.19
CA GLY A 40 -0.29 5.80 -29.20
C GLY A 40 -1.42 4.83 -28.81
N SER A 41 -1.57 4.52 -27.54
CA SER A 41 -2.62 3.62 -27.06
C SER A 41 -2.94 3.84 -25.58
N PHE A 42 -4.13 3.39 -25.15
CA PHE A 42 -4.54 3.35 -23.74
C PHE A 42 -3.53 2.59 -22.85
N TRP A 43 -2.97 1.50 -23.36
CA TRP A 43 -2.05 0.66 -22.58
C TRP A 43 -0.73 1.36 -22.29
N ASN A 44 -0.21 2.14 -23.22
CA ASN A 44 0.99 2.94 -23.01
C ASN A 44 0.78 4.04 -21.97
N TYR A 45 -0.45 4.56 -21.87
CA TYR A 45 -0.84 5.55 -20.87
C TYR A 45 -1.02 4.95 -19.48
N VAL A 46 -1.71 3.81 -19.39
CA VAL A 46 -2.06 3.22 -18.09
C VAL A 46 -0.92 2.45 -17.43
N ALA A 47 -0.01 1.85 -18.20
CA ALA A 47 1.06 1.00 -17.65
C ALA A 47 1.99 1.75 -16.68
N PRO A 48 2.50 2.97 -16.98
CA PRO A 48 3.29 3.74 -16.03
C PRO A 48 2.51 4.09 -14.77
N LEU A 49 1.22 4.44 -14.90
CA LEU A 49 0.35 4.80 -13.77
C LEU A 49 0.08 3.60 -12.84
N LEU A 50 -0.13 2.41 -13.42
CA LEU A 50 -0.23 1.15 -12.66
C LEU A 50 1.08 0.88 -11.92
N TRP A 51 2.20 1.05 -12.63
CA TRP A 51 3.51 0.91 -12.02
C TRP A 51 3.70 1.85 -10.84
N GLY A 52 3.39 3.14 -10.99
CA GLY A 52 3.48 4.13 -9.92
C GLY A 52 2.62 3.77 -8.71
N SER A 53 1.39 3.27 -8.94
CA SER A 53 0.49 2.82 -7.86
C SER A 53 1.03 1.61 -7.11
N LEU A 54 1.53 0.60 -7.84
CA LEU A 54 2.10 -0.62 -7.24
C LEU A 54 3.40 -0.33 -6.53
N TRP A 55 4.27 0.48 -7.16
CA TRP A 55 5.60 0.79 -6.64
C TRP A 55 5.54 1.62 -5.36
N SER A 56 4.71 2.68 -5.33
CA SER A 56 4.50 3.50 -4.12
C SER A 56 3.91 2.67 -2.97
N SER A 57 2.95 1.80 -3.27
CA SER A 57 2.33 0.92 -2.27
C SER A 57 3.29 -0.15 -1.76
N LEU A 58 4.17 -0.68 -2.62
CA LEU A 58 5.21 -1.63 -2.22
C LEU A 58 6.22 -0.98 -1.27
N ILE A 59 6.70 0.23 -1.60
CA ILE A 59 7.60 0.99 -0.72
C ILE A 59 6.92 1.23 0.64
N ALA A 60 5.66 1.65 0.62
CA ALA A 60 4.90 1.88 1.84
C ALA A 60 4.79 0.61 2.71
N LEU A 61 4.54 -0.55 2.10
CA LEU A 61 4.47 -1.82 2.83
C LEU A 61 5.82 -2.27 3.38
N VAL A 62 6.88 -2.17 2.58
CA VAL A 62 8.22 -2.58 3.01
C VAL A 62 8.69 -1.78 4.20
N LEU A 63 8.36 -0.48 4.23
CA LEU A 63 8.73 0.40 5.33
C LEU A 63 7.73 0.31 6.51
N GLY A 64 6.43 0.33 6.22
CA GLY A 64 5.38 0.45 7.23
C GLY A 64 5.02 -0.85 7.91
N ALA A 65 4.92 -1.98 7.19
CA ALA A 65 4.42 -3.22 7.78
C ALA A 65 5.35 -3.80 8.87
N PRO A 66 6.69 -3.86 8.72
CA PRO A 66 7.55 -4.33 9.80
C PRO A 66 7.47 -3.46 11.06
N VAL A 67 7.43 -2.14 10.87
CA VAL A 67 7.31 -1.18 11.98
C VAL A 67 5.96 -1.34 12.69
N ALA A 68 4.88 -1.46 11.93
CA ALA A 68 3.53 -1.66 12.47
C ALA A 68 3.41 -2.95 13.29
N ILE A 69 3.97 -4.06 12.78
CA ILE A 69 4.01 -5.35 13.50
C ILE A 69 4.85 -5.22 14.77
N GLY A 70 5.99 -4.53 14.71
CA GLY A 70 6.83 -4.26 15.87
C GLY A 70 6.11 -3.45 16.96
N ILE A 71 5.39 -2.39 16.58
CA ILE A 71 4.57 -1.59 17.48
C ILE A 71 3.42 -2.42 18.07
N ALA A 72 2.73 -3.20 17.24
CA ALA A 72 1.66 -4.09 17.69
C ALA A 72 2.17 -5.10 18.73
N LEU A 73 3.32 -5.70 18.49
CA LEU A 73 3.98 -6.62 19.39
C LEU A 73 4.38 -5.94 20.71
N PHE A 74 4.97 -4.76 20.62
CA PHE A 74 5.33 -3.98 21.80
C PHE A 74 4.11 -3.69 22.65
N ILE A 75 3.02 -3.18 22.08
CA ILE A 75 1.80 -2.82 22.81
C ILE A 75 1.13 -4.06 23.44
N SER A 76 1.11 -5.20 22.72
CA SER A 76 0.41 -6.41 23.19
C SER A 76 1.17 -7.21 24.23
N HIS A 77 2.52 -7.32 24.14
CA HIS A 77 3.30 -8.26 24.95
C HIS A 77 4.41 -7.63 25.79
N TYR A 78 4.88 -6.43 25.45
CA TYR A 78 5.99 -5.79 26.16
C TYR A 78 5.58 -4.56 26.97
N ALA A 79 4.59 -3.82 26.53
CA ALA A 79 4.18 -2.58 27.18
C ALA A 79 3.62 -2.86 28.60
N PRO A 80 4.00 -2.07 29.62
CA PRO A 80 3.36 -2.13 30.93
C PRO A 80 1.85 -1.91 30.80
N ARG A 81 1.05 -2.59 31.62
CA ARG A 81 -0.43 -2.51 31.57
C ARG A 81 -0.97 -1.07 31.61
N LYS A 82 -0.26 -0.17 32.31
CA LYS A 82 -0.62 1.26 32.41
C LYS A 82 -0.43 2.02 31.10
N LEU A 83 0.49 1.61 30.22
CA LEU A 83 0.82 2.27 28.96
C LEU A 83 0.16 1.61 27.75
N ALA A 84 -0.14 0.32 27.80
CA ALA A 84 -0.71 -0.42 26.69
C ALA A 84 -2.05 0.18 26.21
N GLY A 85 -2.93 0.58 27.12
CA GLY A 85 -4.20 1.23 26.79
C GLY A 85 -4.03 2.59 26.10
N PRO A 86 -3.35 3.56 26.72
CA PRO A 86 -3.08 4.86 26.09
C PRO A 86 -2.38 4.75 24.71
N LEU A 87 -1.37 3.88 24.57
CA LEU A 87 -0.69 3.68 23.29
C LEU A 87 -1.63 3.12 22.22
N ALA A 88 -2.48 2.17 22.59
CA ALA A 88 -3.49 1.64 21.68
C ALA A 88 -4.46 2.73 21.23
N TYR A 89 -4.94 3.55 22.17
CA TYR A 89 -5.83 4.67 21.85
C TYR A 89 -5.19 5.70 20.91
N VAL A 90 -3.91 6.03 21.12
CA VAL A 90 -3.17 6.92 20.19
C VAL A 90 -3.10 6.33 18.78
N VAL A 91 -2.83 5.02 18.64
CA VAL A 91 -2.82 4.33 17.34
C VAL A 91 -4.20 4.41 16.67
N ASP A 92 -5.26 4.17 17.43
CA ASP A 92 -6.63 4.22 16.91
C ASP A 92 -7.02 5.66 16.47
N LEU A 93 -6.60 6.69 17.23
CA LEU A 93 -6.78 8.08 16.84
C LEU A 93 -6.02 8.44 15.55
N LEU A 94 -4.77 7.97 15.39
CA LEU A 94 -4.00 8.20 14.18
C LEU A 94 -4.66 7.55 12.94
N ALA A 95 -5.33 6.40 13.12
CA ALA A 95 -6.07 5.77 12.03
C ALA A 95 -7.27 6.60 11.55
N ALA A 96 -7.84 7.46 12.40
CA ALA A 96 -8.97 8.33 12.08
C ALA A 96 -8.56 9.65 11.42
N VAL A 97 -7.26 9.97 11.35
CA VAL A 97 -6.78 11.22 10.73
C VAL A 97 -7.07 11.23 9.24
N PRO A 98 -7.66 12.32 8.68
CA PRO A 98 -7.89 12.46 7.25
C PRO A 98 -6.59 12.37 6.45
N SER A 99 -6.59 11.64 5.31
CA SER A 99 -5.39 11.41 4.51
C SER A 99 -4.74 12.69 3.98
N ILE A 100 -5.53 13.73 3.71
CA ILE A 100 -5.02 15.03 3.27
C ILE A 100 -4.08 15.67 4.30
N VAL A 101 -4.31 15.43 5.60
CA VAL A 101 -3.43 15.95 6.68
C VAL A 101 -2.04 15.31 6.59
N PHE A 102 -1.98 14.00 6.34
CA PHE A 102 -0.72 13.31 6.07
C PHE A 102 -0.04 13.82 4.81
N GLY A 103 -0.82 14.15 3.76
CA GLY A 103 -0.31 14.76 2.54
C GLY A 103 0.35 16.12 2.80
N LEU A 104 -0.34 17.02 3.50
CA LEU A 104 0.18 18.34 3.87
C LEU A 104 1.42 18.23 4.78
N TRP A 105 1.37 17.37 5.80
CA TRP A 105 2.53 17.07 6.63
C TRP A 105 3.70 16.53 5.80
N GLY A 106 3.42 15.67 4.84
CA GLY A 106 4.41 15.15 3.90
C GLY A 106 5.10 16.24 3.10
N VAL A 107 4.34 17.21 2.59
CA VAL A 107 4.89 18.34 1.82
C VAL A 107 5.71 19.27 2.71
N ILE A 108 5.20 19.63 3.89
CA ILE A 108 5.79 20.67 4.72
C ILE A 108 6.97 20.13 5.55
N VAL A 109 6.86 18.90 6.05
CA VAL A 109 7.83 18.34 6.99
C VAL A 109 8.68 17.24 6.36
N MET A 110 8.05 16.25 5.70
CA MET A 110 8.80 15.09 5.21
C MET A 110 9.67 15.39 4.01
N ARG A 111 9.22 16.17 3.04
CA ARG A 111 10.05 16.52 1.88
C ARG A 111 11.38 17.17 2.28
N PRO A 112 11.39 18.26 3.07
CA PRO A 112 12.65 18.89 3.53
C PRO A 112 13.52 17.94 4.34
N PHE A 113 12.91 17.09 5.17
CA PHE A 113 13.62 16.11 5.99
C PHE A 113 14.25 14.98 5.16
N LEU A 114 13.57 14.51 4.11
CA LEU A 114 14.06 13.44 3.26
C LEU A 114 15.05 13.90 2.18
N THR A 115 15.11 15.19 1.84
CA THR A 115 16.03 15.71 0.81
C THR A 115 17.51 15.43 1.14
N PRO A 116 18.04 15.71 2.34
CA PRO A 116 19.41 15.35 2.68
C PRO A 116 19.68 13.85 2.67
N LEU A 117 18.71 13.04 3.11
CA LEU A 117 18.80 11.60 3.04
C LEU A 117 18.84 11.10 1.58
N ALA A 118 18.03 11.70 0.69
CA ALA A 118 18.02 11.37 -0.72
C ALA A 118 19.36 11.71 -1.39
N GLN A 119 19.97 12.85 -1.04
CA GLN A 119 21.32 13.23 -1.51
C GLN A 119 22.37 12.22 -1.04
N PHE A 120 22.35 11.87 0.23
CA PHE A 120 23.24 10.85 0.80
C PHE A 120 23.07 9.49 0.10
N LEU A 121 21.84 9.02 -0.08
CA LEU A 121 21.57 7.75 -0.78
C LEU A 121 22.04 7.78 -2.24
N ASN A 122 21.87 8.91 -2.92
CA ASN A 122 22.34 9.07 -4.30
C ASN A 122 23.87 9.07 -4.39
N GLU A 123 24.56 9.75 -3.48
CA GLU A 123 26.02 9.86 -3.47
C GLU A 123 26.69 8.51 -3.18
N TYR A 124 26.21 7.77 -2.16
CA TYR A 124 26.84 6.51 -1.74
C TYR A 124 26.27 5.26 -2.40
N LEU A 125 24.99 5.28 -2.79
CA LEU A 125 24.26 4.14 -3.34
C LEU A 125 23.73 4.39 -4.76
N GLY A 126 24.15 5.46 -5.44
CA GLY A 126 23.72 5.82 -6.79
C GLY A 126 24.05 4.81 -7.88
N TRP A 127 24.90 3.82 -7.58
CA TRP A 127 25.14 2.66 -8.44
C TRP A 127 23.94 1.69 -8.50
N ILE A 128 23.06 1.73 -7.50
CA ILE A 128 21.81 0.94 -7.47
C ILE A 128 20.76 1.68 -8.33
N PRO A 129 20.07 1.00 -9.28
CA PRO A 129 19.07 1.63 -10.14
C PRO A 129 17.95 2.37 -9.37
N LEU A 130 17.68 1.98 -8.13
CA LEU A 130 16.69 2.56 -7.25
C LEU A 130 17.05 3.99 -6.82
N PHE A 131 18.33 4.27 -6.56
CA PHE A 131 18.82 5.55 -6.06
C PHE A 131 19.55 6.37 -7.13
N ARG A 132 19.52 5.90 -8.37
CA ARG A 132 20.17 6.56 -9.51
C ARG A 132 19.34 7.72 -10.04
N GLY A 133 20.01 8.76 -10.51
CA GLY A 133 19.42 9.91 -11.22
C GLY A 133 19.58 11.22 -10.45
N PRO A 134 19.11 12.33 -11.03
CA PRO A 134 19.15 13.62 -10.35
C PRO A 134 18.23 13.60 -9.13
N VAL A 135 18.75 14.00 -7.98
CA VAL A 135 17.94 14.14 -6.77
C VAL A 135 16.99 15.32 -6.93
N SER A 136 15.72 15.11 -6.57
CA SER A 136 14.71 16.16 -6.60
C SER A 136 15.07 17.31 -5.69
N SER A 137 15.09 18.54 -6.23
CA SER A 137 15.27 19.76 -5.45
C SER A 137 14.04 20.13 -4.64
N THR A 138 12.85 19.71 -5.10
CA THR A 138 11.56 19.97 -4.44
C THR A 138 11.19 18.91 -3.40
N GLY A 139 11.91 17.78 -3.38
CA GLY A 139 11.55 16.62 -2.58
C GLY A 139 10.30 15.86 -3.04
N SER A 140 9.76 16.20 -4.22
CA SER A 140 8.58 15.52 -4.83
C SER A 140 8.96 14.17 -5.41
N THR A 141 9.34 13.23 -4.55
CA THR A 141 9.91 11.94 -4.93
C THR A 141 8.96 10.78 -4.62
N MET A 142 9.18 9.66 -5.30
CA MET A 142 8.49 8.40 -4.99
C MET A 142 8.81 7.91 -3.57
N LEU A 143 10.03 8.14 -3.08
CA LEU A 143 10.43 7.83 -1.70
C LEU A 143 9.60 8.62 -0.70
N ALA A 144 9.45 9.93 -0.91
CA ALA A 144 8.65 10.78 -0.01
C ALA A 144 7.19 10.31 0.03
N GLY A 145 6.60 10.02 -1.14
CA GLY A 145 5.26 9.43 -1.24
C GLY A 145 5.15 8.10 -0.50
N GLY A 146 6.10 7.19 -0.72
CA GLY A 146 6.14 5.88 -0.07
C GLY A 146 6.28 5.96 1.46
N VAL A 147 7.10 6.88 1.98
CA VAL A 147 7.25 7.11 3.43
C VAL A 147 5.96 7.66 4.04
N VAL A 148 5.32 8.64 3.41
CA VAL A 148 4.06 9.19 3.93
C VAL A 148 2.94 8.14 3.88
N LEU A 149 2.86 7.35 2.82
CA LEU A 149 1.95 6.20 2.77
C LEU A 149 2.26 5.18 3.87
N ALA A 150 3.54 4.89 4.14
CA ALA A 150 3.95 3.98 5.21
C ALA A 150 3.43 4.46 6.57
N VAL A 151 3.63 5.76 6.89
CA VAL A 151 3.10 6.37 8.12
C VAL A 151 1.58 6.27 8.20
N MET A 152 0.89 6.45 7.09
CA MET A 152 -0.58 6.42 7.03
C MET A 152 -1.17 5.01 7.19
N ILE A 153 -0.51 3.96 6.65
CA ILE A 153 -0.97 2.58 6.81
C ILE A 153 -0.57 1.95 8.14
N LEU A 154 0.45 2.51 8.80
CA LEU A 154 1.02 2.02 10.04
C LEU A 154 -0.04 1.85 11.15
N PRO A 155 -0.91 2.84 11.47
CA PRO A 155 -1.90 2.69 12.53
C PRO A 155 -2.88 1.55 12.26
N ILE A 156 -3.34 1.39 11.03
CA ILE A 156 -4.31 0.36 10.64
C ILE A 156 -3.72 -1.04 10.81
N ILE A 157 -2.50 -1.25 10.29
CA ILE A 157 -1.81 -2.55 10.42
C ILE A 157 -1.52 -2.84 11.89
N THR A 158 -1.09 -1.81 12.66
CA THR A 158 -0.79 -1.95 14.08
C THR A 158 -2.03 -2.33 14.89
N ALA A 159 -3.15 -1.63 14.72
CA ALA A 159 -4.38 -1.87 15.46
C ALA A 159 -4.89 -3.30 15.24
N LEU A 160 -4.98 -3.73 13.98
CA LEU A 160 -5.45 -5.07 13.64
C LEU A 160 -4.48 -6.16 14.10
N THR A 161 -3.17 -5.96 13.88
CA THR A 161 -2.17 -6.96 14.29
C THR A 161 -2.11 -7.10 15.80
N ARG A 162 -2.22 -6.00 16.57
CA ARG A 162 -2.31 -6.02 18.03
C ARG A 162 -3.50 -6.84 18.48
N GLU A 163 -4.68 -6.63 17.91
CA GLU A 163 -5.89 -7.35 18.25
C GLU A 163 -5.73 -8.86 18.02
N ILE A 164 -5.10 -9.23 16.90
CA ILE A 164 -4.84 -10.62 16.55
C ILE A 164 -3.83 -11.25 17.53
N PHE A 165 -2.81 -10.53 17.96
CA PHE A 165 -1.85 -11.01 18.96
C PHE A 165 -2.52 -11.27 20.30
N LEU A 166 -3.44 -10.40 20.73
CA LEU A 166 -4.20 -10.57 21.97
C LEU A 166 -5.19 -11.74 21.94
N GLN A 167 -5.57 -12.22 20.76
CA GLN A 167 -6.43 -13.41 20.60
C GLN A 167 -5.66 -14.73 20.72
N THR A 168 -4.33 -14.70 20.85
CA THR A 168 -3.53 -15.91 21.06
C THR A 168 -3.95 -16.57 22.37
N PRO A 169 -4.28 -17.91 22.38
CA PRO A 169 -4.65 -18.59 23.60
C PRO A 169 -3.52 -18.56 24.65
N ARG A 170 -3.80 -18.03 25.82
CA ARG A 170 -2.82 -17.92 26.93
C ARG A 170 -2.16 -19.25 27.27
N LEU A 171 -2.90 -20.34 27.15
CA LEU A 171 -2.38 -21.70 27.40
C LEU A 171 -1.17 -22.04 26.52
N ASN A 172 -1.16 -21.55 25.26
CA ASN A 172 -0.02 -21.78 24.36
C ASN A 172 1.22 -20.97 24.79
N GLU A 173 1.00 -19.76 25.29
CA GLU A 173 2.07 -18.89 25.79
C GLU A 173 2.65 -19.45 27.09
N GLU A 174 1.79 -19.84 28.04
CA GLU A 174 2.16 -20.43 29.31
C GLU A 174 2.89 -21.76 29.12
N ALA A 175 2.43 -22.61 28.20
CA ALA A 175 3.09 -23.89 27.90
C ALA A 175 4.52 -23.68 27.35
N ALA A 176 4.73 -22.69 26.46
CA ALA A 176 6.06 -22.35 25.96
C ALA A 176 6.98 -21.87 27.09
N LEU A 177 6.48 -21.00 28.00
CA LEU A 177 7.24 -20.50 29.15
C LEU A 177 7.53 -21.62 30.17
N ALA A 178 6.61 -22.53 30.41
CA ALA A 178 6.80 -23.68 31.30
C ALA A 178 7.90 -24.64 30.81
N LEU A 179 8.13 -24.68 29.47
CA LEU A 179 9.24 -25.43 28.86
C LEU A 179 10.57 -24.68 28.90
N GLY A 180 10.65 -23.53 29.58
CA GLY A 180 11.86 -22.75 29.73
C GLY A 180 12.14 -21.76 28.58
N ALA A 181 11.19 -21.52 27.67
CA ALA A 181 11.37 -20.57 26.59
C ALA A 181 11.46 -19.11 27.14
N THR A 182 12.33 -18.31 26.56
CA THR A 182 12.37 -16.87 26.78
C THR A 182 11.10 -16.20 26.23
N ARG A 183 10.81 -14.96 26.63
CA ARG A 183 9.66 -14.20 26.07
C ARG A 183 9.70 -14.09 24.55
N TRP A 184 10.86 -13.89 23.97
CA TRP A 184 11.00 -13.83 22.51
C TRP A 184 10.75 -15.19 21.84
N GLU A 185 11.25 -16.25 22.40
CA GLU A 185 11.00 -17.62 21.92
C GLU A 185 9.52 -17.99 22.02
N MET A 186 8.86 -17.64 23.13
CA MET A 186 7.41 -17.82 23.28
C MET A 186 6.64 -17.07 22.18
N ILE A 187 6.97 -15.81 21.90
CA ILE A 187 6.34 -15.04 20.82
C ILE A 187 6.56 -15.74 19.46
N ARG A 188 7.78 -16.18 19.18
CA ARG A 188 8.13 -16.85 17.93
C ARG A 188 7.46 -18.20 17.76
N LEU A 189 7.27 -18.96 18.85
CA LEU A 189 6.77 -20.33 18.82
C LEU A 189 5.25 -20.41 19.00
N ALA A 190 4.64 -19.52 19.78
CA ALA A 190 3.21 -19.54 20.09
C ALA A 190 2.43 -18.43 19.39
N VAL A 191 2.86 -17.16 19.50
CA VAL A 191 2.10 -16.00 19.00
C VAL A 191 2.15 -15.88 17.48
N PHE A 192 3.34 -15.83 16.89
CA PHE A 192 3.48 -15.63 15.43
C PHE A 192 2.84 -16.74 14.60
N PRO A 193 2.98 -18.03 14.90
CA PRO A 193 2.34 -19.07 14.11
C PRO A 193 0.81 -18.99 14.18
N TYR A 194 0.25 -18.66 15.37
CA TYR A 194 -1.18 -18.45 15.54
C TYR A 194 -1.67 -17.23 14.79
N ALA A 195 -0.98 -16.11 14.91
CA ALA A 195 -1.35 -14.81 14.34
C ALA A 195 -1.08 -14.66 12.83
N ARG A 196 -0.33 -15.59 12.21
CA ARG A 196 0.19 -15.45 10.85
C ARG A 196 -0.87 -15.08 9.81
N SER A 197 -2.01 -15.77 9.80
CA SER A 197 -3.09 -15.50 8.83
C SER A 197 -3.71 -14.12 9.02
N GLY A 198 -3.86 -13.72 10.28
CA GLY A 198 -4.38 -12.41 10.64
C GLY A 198 -3.42 -11.28 10.34
N MET A 199 -2.11 -11.44 10.61
CA MET A 199 -1.09 -10.46 10.22
C MET A 199 -1.07 -10.22 8.71
N ILE A 200 -1.13 -11.28 7.91
CA ILE A 200 -1.21 -11.13 6.45
C ILE A 200 -2.49 -10.37 6.06
N SER A 201 -3.63 -10.66 6.69
CA SER A 201 -4.88 -9.93 6.43
C SER A 201 -4.78 -8.45 6.80
N ALA A 202 -4.11 -8.10 7.90
CA ALA A 202 -3.86 -6.72 8.30
C ALA A 202 -2.96 -5.97 7.29
N ILE A 203 -1.89 -6.62 6.82
CA ILE A 203 -1.00 -6.10 5.78
C ILE A 203 -1.77 -5.85 4.48
N LEU A 204 -2.65 -6.78 4.08
CA LEU A 204 -3.47 -6.65 2.88
C LEU A 204 -4.48 -5.51 2.97
N LEU A 205 -5.05 -5.28 4.15
CA LEU A 205 -5.91 -4.12 4.35
C LEU A 205 -5.12 -2.81 4.23
N GLY A 206 -3.91 -2.76 4.79
CA GLY A 206 -2.98 -1.66 4.60
C GLY A 206 -2.61 -1.43 3.13
N LEU A 207 -2.34 -2.51 2.38
CA LEU A 207 -2.07 -2.44 0.93
C LEU A 207 -3.27 -1.89 0.16
N GLY A 208 -4.49 -2.36 0.44
CA GLY A 208 -5.70 -1.85 -0.20
C GLY A 208 -5.87 -0.35 0.00
N ARG A 209 -5.58 0.15 1.22
CA ARG A 209 -5.58 1.57 1.52
C ARG A 209 -4.48 2.32 0.76
N ALA A 210 -3.25 1.80 0.71
CA ALA A 210 -2.15 2.43 0.00
C ALA A 210 -2.39 2.52 -1.51
N LEU A 211 -2.95 1.47 -2.13
CA LEU A 211 -3.29 1.46 -3.56
C LEU A 211 -4.39 2.47 -3.92
N GLY A 212 -5.34 2.69 -3.03
CA GLY A 212 -6.46 3.62 -3.24
C GLY A 212 -6.19 5.05 -2.77
N GLU A 213 -5.00 5.35 -2.23
CA GLU A 213 -4.72 6.68 -1.70
C GLU A 213 -4.62 7.72 -2.82
N THR A 214 -5.39 8.78 -2.66
CA THR A 214 -5.58 9.78 -3.70
C THR A 214 -4.95 11.10 -3.32
N MET A 215 -5.42 11.73 -2.23
CA MET A 215 -5.10 13.11 -1.90
C MET A 215 -3.67 13.30 -1.37
N ALA A 216 -3.22 12.41 -0.48
CA ALA A 216 -1.87 12.51 0.05
C ALA A 216 -0.82 12.35 -1.06
N ILE A 217 -1.03 11.37 -1.95
CA ILE A 217 -0.11 11.09 -3.06
C ILE A 217 -0.14 12.21 -4.11
N ALA A 218 -1.31 12.72 -4.48
CA ALA A 218 -1.44 13.81 -5.45
C ALA A 218 -0.69 15.07 -5.02
N LEU A 219 -0.59 15.32 -3.70
CA LEU A 219 0.16 16.45 -3.15
C LEU A 219 1.68 16.21 -3.11
N ILE A 220 2.12 14.96 -2.94
CA ILE A 220 3.53 14.66 -2.63
C ILE A 220 4.32 14.29 -3.88
N ILE A 221 3.79 13.43 -4.73
CA ILE A 221 4.51 12.93 -5.90
C ILE A 221 4.35 13.90 -7.08
N SER A 222 5.42 14.09 -7.85
CA SER A 222 5.38 14.84 -9.10
C SER A 222 4.36 14.23 -10.07
N PRO A 223 3.58 15.06 -10.83
CA PRO A 223 2.56 14.58 -11.77
C PRO A 223 3.13 13.97 -13.07
N SER A 224 4.37 13.50 -13.06
CA SER A 224 5.01 12.85 -14.21
C SER A 224 4.43 11.46 -14.47
N ILE A 225 4.44 11.02 -15.73
CA ILE A 225 3.98 9.70 -16.16
C ILE A 225 5.10 9.03 -16.96
N LEU A 226 6.06 8.43 -16.23
CA LEU A 226 7.20 7.71 -16.81
C LEU A 226 7.41 6.41 -16.06
N PHE A 227 7.73 5.35 -16.78
CA PHE A 227 8.09 4.07 -16.16
C PHE A 227 9.51 4.15 -15.63
N SER A 228 9.67 4.18 -14.31
CA SER A 228 10.99 4.24 -13.66
C SER A 228 10.99 3.50 -12.33
N PHE A 229 12.14 2.93 -12.00
CA PHE A 229 12.42 2.36 -10.66
C PHE A 229 13.02 3.40 -9.71
N ALA A 230 13.50 4.53 -10.22
CA ALA A 230 14.14 5.56 -9.42
C ALA A 230 13.17 6.16 -8.40
N VAL A 231 13.58 6.24 -7.15
CA VAL A 231 12.73 6.72 -6.05
C VAL A 231 13.10 8.12 -5.56
N LEU A 232 14.24 8.67 -6.00
CA LEU A 232 14.79 9.97 -5.54
C LEU A 232 14.57 11.12 -6.52
N THR A 233 14.07 10.84 -7.72
CA THR A 233 13.93 11.82 -8.81
C THR A 233 12.54 12.44 -8.82
N ASP A 234 12.44 13.70 -9.28
CA ASP A 234 11.20 14.30 -9.77
C ASP A 234 11.19 14.35 -11.31
N GLY A 235 10.01 14.35 -11.92
CA GLY A 235 9.88 14.36 -13.38
C GLY A 235 10.23 13.05 -14.09
N TYR A 236 10.91 12.12 -13.44
CA TYR A 236 11.28 10.79 -13.96
C TYR A 236 10.61 9.63 -13.19
N ASN A 237 9.59 9.92 -12.42
CA ASN A 237 8.78 8.94 -11.71
C ASN A 237 7.37 8.88 -12.30
N SER A 238 6.60 7.88 -11.93
CA SER A 238 5.20 7.79 -12.30
C SER A 238 4.32 8.17 -11.12
N GLN A 239 3.35 9.05 -11.37
CA GLN A 239 2.28 9.26 -10.40
C GLN A 239 1.37 8.03 -10.29
N THR A 240 0.53 7.98 -9.26
CA THR A 240 -0.45 6.89 -9.10
C THR A 240 -1.70 7.13 -9.95
N ILE A 241 -2.44 6.06 -10.26
CA ILE A 241 -3.73 6.17 -10.95
C ILE A 241 -4.69 7.09 -10.20
N ALA A 242 -4.83 6.89 -8.88
CA ALA A 242 -5.74 7.69 -8.07
C ALA A 242 -5.36 9.17 -8.05
N GLY A 243 -4.05 9.48 -7.92
CA GLY A 243 -3.54 10.85 -8.01
C GLY A 243 -3.74 11.47 -9.39
N ASN A 244 -3.52 10.69 -10.46
CA ASN A 244 -3.75 11.14 -11.84
C ASN A 244 -5.23 11.48 -12.09
N ILE A 245 -6.16 10.64 -11.61
CA ILE A 245 -7.59 10.92 -11.70
C ILE A 245 -7.92 12.22 -10.96
N ALA A 246 -7.48 12.37 -9.71
CA ALA A 246 -7.79 13.55 -8.90
C ALA A 246 -7.32 14.86 -9.55
N ASN A 247 -6.12 14.85 -10.12
CA ASN A 247 -5.53 16.04 -10.72
C ASN A 247 -6.16 16.42 -12.08
N ASN A 248 -6.61 15.45 -12.88
CA ASN A 248 -7.01 15.68 -14.26
C ASN A 248 -8.52 15.61 -14.49
N PHE A 249 -9.28 14.90 -13.66
CA PHE A 249 -10.72 14.70 -13.88
C PHE A 249 -11.53 16.00 -13.96
N PRO A 250 -11.24 17.07 -13.15
CA PRO A 250 -12.00 18.31 -13.19
C PRO A 250 -11.86 19.07 -14.52
N ILE A 251 -10.74 18.95 -15.20
CA ILE A 251 -10.39 19.69 -16.43
C ILE A 251 -10.49 18.84 -17.70
N ALA A 252 -10.81 17.56 -17.57
CA ALA A 252 -10.83 16.60 -18.68
C ALA A 252 -12.05 16.80 -19.60
N THR A 253 -11.86 16.60 -20.90
CA THR A 253 -12.96 16.45 -21.86
C THR A 253 -13.68 15.10 -21.68
N ASP A 254 -14.79 14.88 -22.37
CA ASP A 254 -15.56 13.64 -22.19
C ASP A 254 -14.76 12.39 -22.54
N MET A 255 -13.96 12.42 -23.60
CA MET A 255 -13.11 11.29 -23.98
C MET A 255 -11.93 11.11 -23.01
N GLN A 256 -11.34 12.19 -22.52
CA GLN A 256 -10.30 12.15 -21.49
C GLN A 256 -10.85 11.62 -20.14
N ARG A 257 -12.10 11.98 -19.78
CA ARG A 257 -12.78 11.38 -18.62
C ARG A 257 -12.97 9.88 -18.79
N SER A 258 -13.36 9.45 -20.00
CA SER A 258 -13.41 8.00 -20.32
C SER A 258 -12.06 7.34 -20.12
N ALA A 259 -10.96 7.97 -20.52
CA ALA A 259 -9.60 7.45 -20.31
C ALA A 259 -9.27 7.33 -18.81
N LEU A 260 -9.57 8.37 -18.02
CA LEU A 260 -9.37 8.36 -16.57
C LEU A 260 -10.22 7.29 -15.87
N ILE A 261 -11.49 7.13 -16.26
CA ILE A 261 -12.36 6.07 -15.74
C ILE A 261 -11.81 4.69 -16.13
N GLY A 262 -11.29 4.54 -17.34
CA GLY A 262 -10.60 3.33 -17.80
C GLY A 262 -9.38 2.98 -16.94
N THR A 263 -8.56 3.99 -16.54
CA THR A 263 -7.45 3.74 -15.58
C THR A 263 -7.97 3.31 -14.21
N GLY A 264 -9.08 3.87 -13.74
CA GLY A 264 -9.76 3.44 -12.51
C GLY A 264 -10.24 1.99 -12.59
N LEU A 265 -10.77 1.55 -13.74
CA LEU A 265 -11.10 0.14 -13.98
C LEU A 265 -9.88 -0.77 -13.86
N MET A 266 -8.73 -0.36 -14.41
CA MET A 266 -7.48 -1.11 -14.29
C MET A 266 -7.01 -1.22 -12.84
N LEU A 267 -7.09 -0.13 -12.07
CA LEU A 267 -6.78 -0.16 -10.65
C LEU A 267 -7.71 -1.11 -9.87
N PHE A 268 -9.00 -1.11 -10.20
CA PHE A 268 -9.98 -2.01 -9.61
C PHE A 268 -9.63 -3.47 -9.88
N VAL A 269 -9.31 -3.82 -11.15
CA VAL A 269 -8.92 -5.18 -11.55
C VAL A 269 -7.64 -5.62 -10.85
N VAL A 270 -6.62 -4.76 -10.81
CA VAL A 270 -5.35 -5.07 -10.15
C VAL A 270 -5.54 -5.23 -8.63
N SER A 271 -6.31 -4.36 -7.99
CA SER A 271 -6.62 -4.48 -6.56
C SER A 271 -7.37 -5.78 -6.25
N LEU A 272 -8.31 -6.17 -7.10
CA LEU A 272 -9.02 -7.44 -6.98
C LEU A 272 -8.05 -8.63 -7.14
N ALA A 273 -7.20 -8.60 -8.16
CA ALA A 273 -6.21 -9.65 -8.42
C ALA A 273 -5.22 -9.80 -7.25
N VAL A 274 -4.68 -8.71 -6.74
CA VAL A 274 -3.78 -8.71 -5.58
C VAL A 274 -4.47 -9.29 -4.35
N ASN A 275 -5.71 -8.89 -4.06
CA ASN A 275 -6.48 -9.42 -2.95
C ASN A 275 -6.80 -10.91 -3.10
N MET A 276 -7.11 -11.38 -4.32
CA MET A 276 -7.34 -12.80 -4.58
C MET A 276 -6.07 -13.63 -4.42
N LEU A 277 -4.94 -13.18 -4.97
CA LEU A 277 -3.64 -13.84 -4.83
C LEU A 277 -3.24 -13.98 -3.36
N ALA A 278 -3.41 -12.93 -2.60
CA ALA A 278 -3.09 -12.89 -1.19
C ALA A 278 -3.98 -13.85 -0.36
N ARG A 279 -5.29 -13.89 -0.62
CA ARG A 279 -6.20 -14.88 0.00
C ARG A 279 -5.83 -16.31 -0.38
N GLY A 280 -5.39 -16.54 -1.62
CA GLY A 280 -4.90 -17.84 -2.06
C GLY A 280 -3.66 -18.32 -1.28
N ILE A 281 -2.74 -17.40 -0.98
CA ILE A 281 -1.55 -17.68 -0.16
C ILE A 281 -1.95 -18.04 1.28
N ILE A 282 -2.88 -17.29 1.88
CA ILE A 282 -3.40 -17.55 3.23
C ILE A 282 -4.08 -18.92 3.29
N GLY A 283 -4.97 -19.23 2.34
CA GLY A 283 -5.71 -20.49 2.30
C GLY A 283 -4.80 -21.72 2.19
N ARG A 284 -3.70 -21.63 1.42
CA ARG A 284 -2.70 -22.71 1.33
C ARG A 284 -1.92 -22.89 2.64
N SER A 285 -1.63 -21.82 3.34
CA SER A 285 -0.93 -21.86 4.63
C SER A 285 -1.78 -22.54 5.72
N THR A 286 -3.07 -22.25 5.77
CA THR A 286 -4.00 -22.80 6.79
C THR A 286 -4.28 -24.30 6.56
N ASN A 287 -4.31 -24.76 5.31
CA ASN A 287 -4.53 -26.17 4.99
C ASN A 287 -3.33 -27.07 5.32
N ARG A 288 -2.11 -26.52 5.39
CA ARG A 288 -0.92 -27.29 5.81
C ARG A 288 -0.93 -27.60 7.31
N THR A 289 -1.46 -26.73 8.15
CA THR A 289 -1.57 -26.97 9.60
C THR A 289 -2.70 -27.94 9.97
N ARG A 290 -3.73 -28.06 9.15
CA ARG A 290 -4.83 -29.05 9.37
C ARG A 290 -4.47 -30.48 9.01
N LYS A 291 -3.38 -30.74 8.30
CA LYS A 291 -2.90 -32.08 7.91
C LYS A 291 -1.88 -32.68 8.89
N ALA A 292 -1.85 -32.24 10.15
CA ALA A 292 -1.10 -32.96 11.19
C ALA A 292 -1.75 -34.35 11.38
N PRO A 293 -0.95 -35.44 11.49
CA PRO A 293 -1.50 -36.80 11.59
C PRO A 293 -2.38 -36.91 12.83
N LYS A 294 -3.59 -37.44 12.66
CA LYS A 294 -4.40 -37.90 13.77
C LYS A 294 -3.57 -38.98 14.50
N ILE A 295 -3.00 -38.65 15.65
CA ILE A 295 -2.40 -39.61 16.55
C ILE A 295 -3.50 -40.62 16.82
N GLY A 296 -3.25 -41.85 16.34
CA GLY A 296 -4.22 -42.93 16.40
C GLY A 296 -4.67 -43.19 17.85
N LYS A 297 -5.96 -43.25 18.04
CA LYS A 297 -6.56 -43.97 19.17
C LYS A 297 -6.06 -45.42 19.12
N ARG A 298 -5.07 -45.76 19.89
CA ARG A 298 -4.83 -47.15 20.28
C ARG A 298 -5.53 -47.35 21.58
N ALA A 299 -6.45 -48.28 21.53
CA ALA A 299 -7.20 -48.84 22.66
C ALA A 299 -6.28 -49.48 23.68
#